data_46d96c6e6c9084cd1257f96ab64d5a8e
#
_entry.id   46d96c6e6c9084cd1257f96ab64d5a8e
#
_cell.length_a   1.000
_cell.length_b   1.000
_cell.length_c   1.000
_cell.angle_alpha   90.00
_cell.angle_beta   90.00
_cell.angle_gamma   90.00
#
_symmetry.space_group_name_H-M   'P 1'
#
loop_
_entity.id
_entity.type
_entity.pdbx_description
1 polymer ?
#
loop_
_entity_poly.entity_id
_entity_poly.type
_entity_poly.pdbx_seq_one_letter_code
_entity_poly.pdbx_strand_id
1 'polypeptide(L)'
;GQGDAKLVISAQDNPSLESRTDTIVFTPANKQGVKLAVTQAGRYLKTDAQTVSFFYKGGTSAPVTVSTDGTFRVEKSSGADWLVVATNNNLLMFTAEPYSGNDKRTATVSVYLTGLSGEASEAKMVDIVVTQYSKNTQFVRDDYSEDVRLDVAYKDGAVIVRSDYGEDKDLSPAPGTSGEIGREDYGADQNLEQ
;
A
#
# COMPACT_ATOMS: atom_id res chain seq x y z
N GLY A 1 39.91 41.92 -0.14
CA GLY A 1 38.50 42.29 -0.15
C GLY A 1 37.80 41.79 1.08
N GLN A 2 37.17 42.71 1.81
CA GLN A 2 36.20 42.36 2.83
C GLN A 2 34.84 42.53 2.15
N GLY A 3 34.08 41.43 2.02
CA GLY A 3 32.75 41.46 1.42
C GLY A 3 32.13 40.05 1.41
N ASP A 4 30.83 39.99 1.22
CA ASP A 4 30.07 38.76 1.09
C ASP A 4 30.43 38.05 -0.21
N ALA A 5 30.68 36.74 -0.13
CA ALA A 5 30.92 35.88 -1.29
C ALA A 5 29.82 34.84 -1.40
N LYS A 6 29.31 34.61 -2.62
CA LYS A 6 28.36 33.55 -2.91
C LYS A 6 29.10 32.32 -3.39
N LEU A 7 28.89 31.21 -2.70
CA LEU A 7 29.33 29.88 -3.14
C LEU A 7 28.16 29.18 -3.85
N VAL A 8 28.41 28.65 -5.04
CA VAL A 8 27.46 27.80 -5.76
C VAL A 8 28.04 26.37 -5.75
N ILE A 9 27.26 25.44 -5.26
CA ILE A 9 27.61 24.03 -5.24
C ILE A 9 26.68 23.32 -6.20
N SER A 10 27.25 22.52 -7.11
CA SER A 10 26.53 21.61 -7.99
C SER A 10 27.00 20.18 -7.76
N ALA A 11 26.09 19.23 -7.83
CA ALA A 11 26.39 17.82 -7.76
C ALA A 11 25.74 17.09 -8.94
N GLN A 12 26.40 16.05 -9.41
CA GLN A 12 25.79 15.12 -10.37
C GLN A 12 24.73 14.28 -9.65
N ASP A 13 23.77 13.74 -10.43
CA ASP A 13 22.75 12.83 -9.89
C ASP A 13 23.38 11.70 -9.06
N ASN A 14 22.68 11.30 -8.01
CA ASN A 14 23.04 10.13 -7.23
C ASN A 14 22.19 8.93 -7.69
N PRO A 15 22.70 8.05 -8.56
CA PRO A 15 21.92 6.92 -9.06
C PRO A 15 21.91 5.71 -8.12
N SER A 16 22.39 5.87 -6.87
CA SER A 16 22.39 4.85 -5.83
C SER A 16 21.15 4.96 -4.93
N LEU A 17 20.77 3.88 -4.27
CA LEU A 17 19.78 3.90 -3.19
C LEU A 17 20.33 4.53 -1.91
N GLU A 18 21.66 4.53 -1.75
CA GLU A 18 22.33 5.07 -0.58
C GLU A 18 22.56 6.59 -0.72
N SER A 19 22.39 7.31 0.37
CA SER A 19 22.80 8.70 0.43
C SER A 19 24.33 8.81 0.38
N ARG A 20 24.83 9.87 -0.24
CA ARG A 20 26.26 10.20 -0.23
C ARG A 20 26.50 11.54 0.43
N THR A 21 27.60 11.65 1.16
CA THR A 21 27.99 12.87 1.86
C THR A 21 29.45 13.17 1.54
N ASP A 22 29.74 14.44 1.28
CA ASP A 22 31.10 14.94 1.12
C ASP A 22 31.28 16.22 1.94
N THR A 23 32.53 16.61 2.19
CA THR A 23 32.87 17.79 2.98
C THR A 23 33.69 18.76 2.16
N ILE A 24 33.17 19.97 1.97
CA ILE A 24 33.89 21.07 1.37
C ILE A 24 34.60 21.86 2.47
N VAL A 25 35.92 22.06 2.33
CA VAL A 25 36.69 22.85 3.27
C VAL A 25 37.08 24.17 2.65
N PHE A 26 36.66 25.25 3.30
CA PHE A 26 37.06 26.62 2.93
C PHE A 26 38.19 27.08 3.86
N THR A 27 39.36 27.33 3.31
CA THR A 27 40.49 27.79 4.09
C THR A 27 40.86 29.21 3.67
N PRO A 28 40.37 30.25 4.39
CA PRO A 28 40.80 31.62 4.14
C PRO A 28 42.30 31.78 4.45
N ALA A 29 42.98 32.70 3.76
CA ALA A 29 44.35 33.01 4.06
C ALA A 29 44.50 33.46 5.54
N ASN A 30 45.40 32.81 6.27
CA ASN A 30 45.70 33.11 7.68
C ASN A 30 44.56 32.88 8.69
N LYS A 31 43.58 32.04 8.36
CA LYS A 31 42.46 31.68 9.26
C LYS A 31 42.23 30.19 9.27
N GLN A 32 41.57 29.70 10.32
CA GLN A 32 41.14 28.31 10.40
C GLN A 32 40.06 28.04 9.32
N GLY A 33 40.15 26.88 8.67
CA GLY A 33 39.21 26.44 7.65
C GLY A 33 37.81 26.19 8.23
N VAL A 34 36.79 26.50 7.45
CA VAL A 34 35.39 26.19 7.72
C VAL A 34 34.99 24.97 6.89
N LYS A 35 34.36 23.99 7.54
CA LYS A 35 33.87 22.77 6.89
C LYS A 35 32.37 22.88 6.61
N LEU A 36 31.97 22.54 5.41
CA LEU A 36 30.56 22.43 5.00
C LEU A 36 30.32 20.97 4.55
N ALA A 37 29.49 20.25 5.26
CA ALA A 37 29.02 18.95 4.83
C ALA A 37 27.88 19.11 3.81
N VAL A 38 27.97 18.40 2.69
CA VAL A 38 26.96 18.37 1.63
C VAL A 38 26.47 16.93 1.51
N THR A 39 25.19 16.71 1.74
CA THR A 39 24.56 15.40 1.63
C THR A 39 23.58 15.38 0.48
N GLN A 40 23.65 14.35 -0.34
CA GLN A 40 22.69 14.06 -1.41
C GLN A 40 21.99 12.75 -1.10
N ALA A 41 20.65 12.77 -1.08
CA ALA A 41 19.84 11.57 -0.86
C ALA A 41 20.04 10.54 -1.98
N GLY A 42 19.80 9.28 -1.67
CA GLY A 42 19.69 8.21 -2.66
C GLY A 42 18.33 8.25 -3.37
N ARG A 43 18.22 7.43 -4.43
CA ARG A 43 16.98 7.22 -5.18
C ARG A 43 15.93 6.54 -4.31
N TYR A 44 14.66 6.81 -4.57
CA TYR A 44 13.58 6.22 -3.80
C TYR A 44 12.37 5.83 -4.66
N LEU A 45 11.60 4.88 -4.13
CA LEU A 45 10.28 4.52 -4.61
C LEU A 45 9.42 4.08 -3.42
N LYS A 46 8.19 4.57 -3.35
CA LYS A 46 7.19 4.21 -2.34
C LYS A 46 5.82 4.09 -3.01
N THR A 47 4.92 3.35 -2.38
CA THR A 47 3.50 3.30 -2.75
C THR A 47 2.64 3.76 -1.58
N ASP A 48 1.47 4.34 -1.87
CA ASP A 48 0.50 4.76 -0.86
C ASP A 48 -0.28 3.58 -0.27
N ALA A 49 -0.27 2.41 -0.95
CA ALA A 49 -0.83 1.17 -0.46
C ALA A 49 0.07 -0.02 -0.78
N GLN A 50 0.11 -1.01 0.11
CA GLN A 50 0.82 -2.27 -0.07
C GLN A 50 -0.13 -3.48 -0.10
N THR A 51 -1.43 -3.23 0.02
CA THR A 51 -2.47 -4.25 -0.06
C THR A 51 -3.61 -3.78 -0.92
N VAL A 52 -4.17 -4.68 -1.74
CA VAL A 52 -5.37 -4.45 -2.54
C VAL A 52 -6.28 -5.66 -2.37
N SER A 53 -7.56 -5.42 -2.16
CA SER A 53 -8.51 -6.49 -1.93
C SER A 53 -9.66 -6.45 -2.93
N PHE A 54 -10.10 -7.62 -3.36
CA PHE A 54 -11.26 -7.81 -4.21
C PHE A 54 -12.20 -8.84 -3.59
N PHE A 55 -13.48 -8.67 -3.81
CA PHE A 55 -14.46 -9.72 -3.59
C PHE A 55 -14.54 -10.67 -4.79
N TYR A 56 -15.26 -11.76 -4.65
CA TYR A 56 -15.39 -12.82 -5.65
C TYR A 56 -15.87 -12.33 -7.03
N LYS A 57 -16.64 -11.25 -7.10
CA LYS A 57 -17.09 -10.68 -8.39
C LYS A 57 -15.95 -10.03 -9.20
N GLY A 58 -14.82 -9.79 -8.57
CA GLY A 58 -13.72 -9.06 -9.19
C GLY A 58 -14.05 -7.58 -9.37
N GLY A 59 -13.49 -6.99 -10.42
CA GLY A 59 -13.64 -5.56 -10.72
C GLY A 59 -12.32 -4.82 -10.72
N THR A 60 -12.38 -3.49 -10.70
CA THR A 60 -11.20 -2.62 -10.72
C THR A 60 -11.03 -1.91 -9.38
N SER A 61 -9.80 -1.87 -8.86
CA SER A 61 -9.47 -1.20 -7.60
C SER A 61 -9.47 0.33 -7.73
N ALA A 62 -9.43 1.01 -6.59
CA ALA A 62 -8.89 2.36 -6.55
C ALA A 62 -7.44 2.36 -7.03
N PRO A 63 -6.95 3.46 -7.65
CA PRO A 63 -5.55 3.54 -8.06
C PRO A 63 -4.62 3.54 -6.86
N VAL A 64 -3.48 2.85 -7.00
CA VAL A 64 -2.36 2.93 -6.06
C VAL A 64 -1.31 3.86 -6.65
N THR A 65 -0.91 4.87 -5.87
CA THR A 65 0.05 5.88 -6.30
C THR A 65 1.48 5.43 -6.01
N VAL A 66 2.32 5.49 -7.03
CA VAL A 66 3.77 5.29 -6.90
C VAL A 66 4.46 6.65 -6.80
N SER A 67 5.14 6.90 -5.69
CA SER A 67 5.98 8.10 -5.49
C SER A 67 7.44 7.71 -5.71
N THR A 68 8.07 8.29 -6.72
CA THR A 68 9.47 7.99 -7.07
C THR A 68 10.14 9.20 -7.70
N ASP A 69 11.45 9.27 -7.60
CA ASP A 69 12.31 10.22 -8.32
C ASP A 69 12.91 9.61 -9.61
N GLY A 70 12.50 8.40 -9.99
CA GLY A 70 12.97 7.69 -11.15
C GLY A 70 11.88 7.02 -11.97
N THR A 71 12.29 6.09 -12.80
CA THR A 71 11.40 5.20 -13.55
C THR A 71 11.21 3.89 -12.80
N PHE A 72 10.10 3.20 -13.04
CA PHE A 72 9.81 1.93 -12.40
C PHE A 72 9.17 0.94 -13.38
N ARG A 73 9.23 -0.32 -13.03
CA ARG A 73 8.49 -1.41 -13.66
C ARG A 73 7.75 -2.24 -12.62
N VAL A 74 6.74 -2.95 -13.05
CA VAL A 74 5.96 -3.87 -12.21
C VAL A 74 6.04 -5.28 -12.73
N GLU A 75 6.00 -6.26 -11.82
CA GLU A 75 6.01 -7.69 -12.12
C GLU A 75 5.00 -8.41 -11.24
N LYS A 76 4.19 -9.28 -11.85
CA LYS A 76 3.24 -10.13 -11.12
C LYS A 76 3.89 -11.44 -10.75
N SER A 77 3.52 -12.01 -9.59
CA SER A 77 3.88 -13.38 -9.25
C SER A 77 3.34 -14.39 -10.28
N SER A 78 3.99 -15.52 -10.40
CA SER A 78 3.51 -16.64 -11.23
C SER A 78 2.11 -17.09 -10.77
N GLY A 79 1.26 -17.48 -11.72
CA GLY A 79 -0.12 -17.91 -11.44
C GLY A 79 -1.10 -16.78 -11.15
N ALA A 80 -0.70 -15.51 -11.36
CA ALA A 80 -1.57 -14.34 -11.19
C ALA A 80 -2.24 -13.92 -12.51
N ASP A 81 -2.64 -14.86 -13.37
CA ASP A 81 -3.27 -14.57 -14.67
C ASP A 81 -4.64 -13.90 -14.52
N TRP A 82 -5.31 -14.17 -13.41
CA TRP A 82 -6.59 -13.59 -13.01
C TRP A 82 -6.53 -12.09 -12.67
N LEU A 83 -5.33 -11.54 -12.54
CA LEU A 83 -5.07 -10.16 -12.14
C LEU A 83 -4.42 -9.41 -13.31
N VAL A 84 -5.02 -8.32 -13.72
CA VAL A 84 -4.44 -7.36 -14.66
C VAL A 84 -3.94 -6.15 -13.86
N VAL A 85 -2.71 -5.74 -14.15
CA VAL A 85 -2.12 -4.52 -13.59
C VAL A 85 -1.87 -3.55 -14.73
N ALA A 86 -2.56 -2.43 -14.73
CA ALA A 86 -2.36 -1.34 -15.67
C ALA A 86 -1.57 -0.20 -15.00
N THR A 87 -0.60 0.34 -15.72
CA THR A 87 0.20 1.48 -15.29
C THR A 87 -0.17 2.70 -16.12
N ASN A 88 -0.53 3.79 -15.47
CA ASN A 88 -0.76 5.08 -16.10
C ASN A 88 0.04 6.15 -15.36
N ASN A 89 1.15 6.59 -15.94
CA ASN A 89 2.14 7.42 -15.25
C ASN A 89 2.54 6.76 -13.91
N ASN A 90 2.26 7.41 -12.80
CA ASN A 90 2.57 6.96 -11.45
C ASN A 90 1.38 6.24 -10.75
N LEU A 91 0.36 5.85 -11.49
CA LEU A 91 -0.81 5.17 -10.95
C LEU A 91 -0.82 3.71 -11.40
N LEU A 92 -0.99 2.81 -10.45
CA LEU A 92 -1.24 1.39 -10.69
C LEU A 92 -2.72 1.11 -10.46
N MET A 93 -3.37 0.51 -11.45
CA MET A 93 -4.76 0.05 -11.35
C MET A 93 -4.78 -1.46 -11.47
N PHE A 94 -5.47 -2.10 -10.56
CA PHE A 94 -5.60 -3.55 -10.50
C PHE A 94 -7.00 -3.93 -10.93
N THR A 95 -7.11 -4.90 -11.81
CA THR A 95 -8.40 -5.48 -12.23
C THR A 95 -8.36 -6.97 -12.03
N ALA A 96 -9.30 -7.49 -11.25
CA ALA A 96 -9.44 -8.91 -10.98
C ALA A 96 -10.64 -9.49 -11.73
N GLU A 97 -10.47 -10.68 -12.29
CA GLU A 97 -11.55 -11.45 -12.88
C GLU A 97 -12.48 -12.04 -11.80
N PRO A 98 -13.75 -12.35 -12.12
CA PRO A 98 -14.66 -13.06 -11.23
C PRO A 98 -14.02 -14.38 -10.74
N TYR A 99 -14.30 -14.73 -9.48
CA TYR A 99 -13.73 -15.91 -8.83
C TYR A 99 -14.81 -16.80 -8.22
N SER A 100 -14.81 -18.06 -8.60
CA SER A 100 -15.79 -19.06 -8.14
C SER A 100 -15.18 -20.11 -7.17
N GLY A 101 -13.90 -19.97 -6.80
CA GLY A 101 -13.28 -20.88 -5.84
C GLY A 101 -13.80 -20.72 -4.42
N ASN A 102 -13.51 -21.70 -3.57
CA ASN A 102 -13.99 -21.74 -2.19
C ASN A 102 -13.07 -20.99 -1.22
N ASP A 103 -11.78 -20.89 -1.53
CA ASP A 103 -10.78 -20.24 -0.69
C ASP A 103 -10.36 -18.89 -1.31
N LYS A 104 -9.82 -17.99 -0.49
CA LYS A 104 -9.21 -16.77 -1.00
C LYS A 104 -8.00 -17.10 -1.89
N ARG A 105 -7.76 -16.27 -2.92
CA ARG A 105 -6.53 -16.32 -3.71
C ARG A 105 -5.72 -15.05 -3.55
N THR A 106 -4.40 -15.17 -3.66
CA THR A 106 -3.47 -14.04 -3.51
C THR A 106 -2.50 -13.98 -4.66
N ALA A 107 -2.07 -12.77 -4.99
CA ALA A 107 -0.98 -12.49 -5.90
C ALA A 107 -0.09 -11.42 -5.30
N THR A 108 1.20 -11.46 -5.61
CA THR A 108 2.13 -10.39 -5.28
C THR A 108 2.48 -9.62 -6.53
N VAL A 109 2.44 -8.30 -6.44
CA VAL A 109 2.89 -7.39 -7.49
C VAL A 109 4.10 -6.65 -6.98
N SER A 110 5.27 -6.97 -7.52
CA SER A 110 6.54 -6.36 -7.16
C SER A 110 6.79 -5.11 -7.99
N VAL A 111 7.16 -4.02 -7.35
CA VAL A 111 7.49 -2.74 -7.98
C VAL A 111 8.99 -2.51 -7.86
N TYR A 112 9.65 -2.35 -8.99
CA TYR A 112 11.09 -2.19 -9.10
C TYR A 112 11.43 -0.77 -9.53
N LEU A 113 12.32 -0.12 -8.80
CA LEU A 113 12.96 1.11 -9.24
C LEU A 113 14.01 0.76 -10.30
N THR A 114 14.00 1.45 -11.42
CA THR A 114 14.91 1.21 -12.55
C THR A 114 15.85 2.39 -12.78
N GLY A 115 16.88 2.19 -13.58
CA GLY A 115 17.86 3.24 -13.90
C GLY A 115 18.87 3.50 -12.77
N LEU A 116 19.13 2.48 -11.94
CA LEU A 116 20.18 2.52 -10.94
C LEU A 116 21.57 2.27 -11.58
N SER A 117 22.64 2.72 -10.92
CA SER A 117 24.01 2.40 -11.30
C SER A 117 24.50 1.16 -10.59
N GLY A 118 25.47 0.46 -11.19
CA GLY A 118 26.11 -0.70 -10.62
C GLY A 118 25.71 -2.01 -11.32
N GLU A 119 25.97 -3.15 -10.68
CA GLU A 119 25.68 -4.47 -11.24
C GLU A 119 24.17 -4.73 -11.36
N ALA A 120 23.37 -4.12 -10.46
CA ALA A 120 21.92 -4.17 -10.52
C ALA A 120 21.40 -2.82 -11.07
N SER A 121 20.95 -2.80 -12.32
CA SER A 121 20.32 -1.61 -12.92
C SER A 121 18.93 -1.31 -12.36
N GLU A 122 18.41 -2.16 -11.50
CA GLU A 122 17.10 -2.05 -10.86
C GLU A 122 17.10 -2.67 -9.46
N ALA A 123 16.20 -2.22 -8.61
CA ALA A 123 15.98 -2.79 -7.29
C ALA A 123 14.49 -2.97 -7.01
N LYS A 124 14.13 -4.12 -6.42
CA LYS A 124 12.79 -4.33 -5.89
C LYS A 124 12.60 -3.47 -4.65
N MET A 125 11.61 -2.57 -4.70
CA MET A 125 11.39 -1.59 -3.65
C MET A 125 10.17 -1.93 -2.80
N VAL A 126 9.08 -2.39 -3.44
CA VAL A 126 7.80 -2.62 -2.77
C VAL A 126 7.14 -3.87 -3.34
N ASP A 127 6.53 -4.65 -2.46
CA ASP A 127 5.58 -5.70 -2.82
C ASP A 127 4.17 -5.25 -2.44
N ILE A 128 3.25 -5.33 -3.39
CA ILE A 128 1.82 -5.09 -3.17
C ILE A 128 1.14 -6.45 -3.18
N VAL A 129 0.53 -6.80 -2.07
CA VAL A 129 -0.23 -8.05 -1.94
C VAL A 129 -1.66 -7.82 -2.39
N VAL A 130 -2.09 -8.54 -3.40
CA VAL A 130 -3.45 -8.51 -3.92
C VAL A 130 -4.18 -9.75 -3.46
N THR A 131 -5.28 -9.57 -2.74
CA THR A 131 -6.11 -10.67 -2.24
C THR A 131 -7.48 -10.61 -2.90
N GLN A 132 -7.95 -11.74 -3.42
CA GLN A 132 -9.34 -11.89 -3.83
C GLN A 132 -10.03 -12.93 -2.97
N TYR A 133 -11.08 -12.49 -2.31
CA TYR A 133 -11.87 -13.33 -1.42
C TYR A 133 -12.91 -14.14 -2.21
N SER A 134 -13.17 -15.35 -1.74
CA SER A 134 -14.21 -16.21 -2.28
C SER A 134 -15.60 -15.72 -1.86
N LYS A 135 -16.63 -16.24 -2.52
CA LYS A 135 -18.02 -15.99 -2.12
C LYS A 135 -18.34 -16.47 -0.69
N ASN A 136 -17.61 -17.50 -0.24
CA ASN A 136 -17.84 -18.14 1.06
C ASN A 136 -16.88 -17.59 2.16
N THR A 137 -16.15 -16.50 1.88
CA THR A 137 -15.24 -15.93 2.87
C THR A 137 -16.04 -15.32 4.02
N GLN A 138 -15.75 -15.76 5.22
CA GLN A 138 -16.25 -15.16 6.45
C GLN A 138 -15.26 -14.09 6.90
N PHE A 139 -15.77 -12.92 7.23
CA PHE A 139 -14.99 -11.85 7.86
C PHE A 139 -15.32 -11.87 9.34
N VAL A 140 -14.34 -12.24 10.14
CA VAL A 140 -14.43 -12.21 11.61
C VAL A 140 -13.85 -10.89 12.08
N ARG A 141 -14.59 -10.19 12.91
CA ARG A 141 -14.16 -8.96 13.55
C ARG A 141 -13.84 -9.27 15.02
N ASP A 142 -12.58 -9.06 15.39
CA ASP A 142 -12.07 -9.24 16.74
C ASP A 142 -11.71 -7.90 17.36
N ASP A 143 -12.65 -6.97 17.50
CA ASP A 143 -12.38 -5.76 18.27
C ASP A 143 -13.40 -5.55 19.38
N TYR A 144 -12.90 -5.05 20.47
CA TYR A 144 -13.67 -4.77 21.69
C TYR A 144 -14.00 -3.29 21.84
N SER A 145 -13.74 -2.47 20.83
CA SER A 145 -14.01 -1.05 20.82
C SER A 145 -14.92 -0.66 19.67
N GLU A 146 -15.62 0.41 19.81
CA GLU A 146 -16.60 1.09 18.95
C GLU A 146 -16.91 0.46 17.58
N ASP A 147 -18.18 0.26 17.27
CA ASP A 147 -18.70 -0.23 16.00
C ASP A 147 -18.33 0.68 14.85
N VAL A 148 -17.37 0.24 14.05
CA VAL A 148 -17.11 0.84 12.74
C VAL A 148 -17.94 0.12 11.69
N ARG A 149 -18.70 0.86 10.89
CA ARG A 149 -19.54 0.35 9.83
C ARG A 149 -18.75 -0.52 8.85
N LEU A 150 -19.20 -1.75 8.65
CA LEU A 150 -18.66 -2.69 7.66
C LEU A 150 -19.43 -2.62 6.34
N ASP A 151 -19.67 -1.43 5.81
CA ASP A 151 -20.52 -1.17 4.64
C ASP A 151 -20.12 -1.94 3.37
N VAL A 152 -18.86 -2.36 3.28
CA VAL A 152 -18.31 -2.96 2.05
C VAL A 152 -18.59 -4.47 2.00
N ALA A 153 -18.58 -5.15 3.12
CA ALA A 153 -18.71 -6.59 3.19
C ALA A 153 -20.15 -7.08 2.96
N TYR A 154 -21.14 -6.24 3.22
CA TYR A 154 -22.56 -6.59 3.08
C TYR A 154 -23.05 -6.68 1.62
N LYS A 155 -22.41 -5.98 0.70
CA LYS A 155 -22.96 -5.82 -0.66
C LYS A 155 -22.90 -7.07 -1.52
N ASP A 156 -22.14 -8.09 -1.14
CA ASP A 156 -21.82 -9.20 -2.03
C ASP A 156 -22.11 -10.61 -1.46
N GLY A 157 -22.92 -10.73 -0.45
CA GLY A 157 -23.30 -12.03 0.13
C GLY A 157 -22.19 -12.65 1.00
N ALA A 158 -21.24 -11.86 1.48
CA ALA A 158 -20.27 -12.29 2.48
C ALA A 158 -20.97 -12.48 3.83
N VAL A 159 -20.63 -13.54 4.55
CA VAL A 159 -21.09 -13.77 5.92
C VAL A 159 -20.15 -13.05 6.87
N ILE A 160 -20.68 -12.12 7.66
CA ILE A 160 -19.91 -11.44 8.69
C ILE A 160 -20.26 -12.07 10.03
N VAL A 161 -19.25 -12.64 10.67
CA VAL A 161 -19.36 -13.18 12.02
C VAL A 161 -18.73 -12.18 12.98
N ARG A 162 -19.49 -11.78 13.98
CA ARG A 162 -19.02 -10.91 15.05
C ARG A 162 -18.90 -11.69 16.34
N SER A 163 -17.71 -11.63 16.96
CA SER A 163 -17.48 -12.17 18.29
C SER A 163 -17.06 -11.04 19.22
N ASP A 164 -18.02 -10.42 19.88
CA ASP A 164 -17.73 -9.43 20.92
C ASP A 164 -18.72 -9.56 22.09
N TYR A 165 -18.30 -9.02 23.22
CA TYR A 165 -19.04 -9.09 24.49
C TYR A 165 -19.74 -7.77 24.84
N GLY A 166 -19.99 -6.88 23.89
CA GLY A 166 -20.61 -5.57 24.12
C GLY A 166 -22.07 -5.49 23.68
N GLU A 167 -22.80 -4.47 24.15
CA GLU A 167 -24.15 -4.15 23.68
C GLU A 167 -24.12 -3.73 22.21
N ASP A 168 -24.91 -4.39 21.38
CA ASP A 168 -25.07 -4.03 19.97
C ASP A 168 -25.83 -2.73 19.80
N LYS A 169 -25.14 -1.76 19.27
CA LYS A 169 -25.77 -0.55 18.72
C LYS A 169 -25.73 -0.59 17.20
N ASP A 170 -26.88 -0.90 16.59
CA ASP A 170 -27.15 -0.82 15.16
C ASP A 170 -26.31 -1.69 14.19
N LEU A 171 -26.60 -2.99 14.12
CA LEU A 171 -26.26 -3.85 12.98
C LEU A 171 -27.45 -3.94 12.01
N SER A 172 -28.01 -2.83 11.58
CA SER A 172 -29.06 -2.84 10.54
C SER A 172 -28.38 -2.93 9.18
N PRO A 173 -28.68 -3.96 8.36
CA PRO A 173 -28.20 -4.00 6.98
C PRO A 173 -28.78 -2.81 6.21
N ALA A 174 -27.94 -2.19 5.38
CA ALA A 174 -28.43 -1.14 4.50
C ALA A 174 -29.53 -1.68 3.57
N PRO A 175 -30.57 -0.91 3.27
CA PRO A 175 -31.66 -1.36 2.41
C PRO A 175 -31.13 -1.88 1.06
N GLY A 176 -31.48 -3.12 0.71
CA GLY A 176 -31.10 -3.78 -0.54
C GLY A 176 -29.90 -4.72 -0.47
N THR A 177 -29.38 -5.01 0.72
CA THR A 177 -28.30 -5.99 0.91
C THR A 177 -28.86 -7.35 1.30
N SER A 178 -28.41 -8.40 0.63
CA SER A 178 -28.67 -9.80 1.01
C SER A 178 -27.39 -10.39 1.59
N GLY A 179 -27.15 -10.20 2.87
CA GLY A 179 -26.08 -10.85 3.60
C GLY A 179 -26.64 -11.56 4.83
N GLU A 180 -26.06 -12.66 5.23
CA GLU A 180 -26.37 -13.33 6.47
C GLU A 180 -25.43 -12.83 7.55
N ILE A 181 -25.97 -12.30 8.65
CA ILE A 181 -25.20 -11.88 9.81
C ILE A 181 -25.32 -12.97 10.85
N GLY A 182 -24.21 -13.68 11.09
CA GLY A 182 -24.12 -14.65 12.19
C GLY A 182 -23.51 -13.97 13.42
N ARG A 183 -24.14 -14.16 14.56
CA ARG A 183 -23.67 -13.68 15.84
C ARG A 183 -23.44 -14.86 16.77
N GLU A 184 -22.24 -14.97 17.31
CA GLU A 184 -21.92 -15.89 18.40
C GLU A 184 -21.69 -15.04 19.66
N ASP A 185 -22.67 -15.00 20.56
CA ASP A 185 -22.47 -14.42 21.87
C ASP A 185 -22.90 -15.38 22.99
N TYR A 186 -22.30 -15.24 24.13
CA TYR A 186 -22.56 -16.00 25.34
C TYR A 186 -23.45 -15.22 26.34
N GLY A 187 -24.16 -14.22 25.89
CA GLY A 187 -25.11 -13.43 26.67
C GLY A 187 -26.57 -13.70 26.30
N ALA A 188 -27.49 -13.43 27.21
CA ALA A 188 -28.91 -13.58 26.93
C ALA A 188 -29.36 -12.61 25.82
N ASP A 189 -29.57 -13.13 24.62
CA ASP A 189 -30.19 -12.41 23.54
C ASP A 189 -31.59 -11.99 23.90
N GLN A 190 -31.75 -10.74 24.17
CA GLN A 190 -33.07 -10.13 24.21
C GLN A 190 -33.24 -9.27 22.96
N ASN A 191 -34.01 -9.78 22.00
CA ASN A 191 -34.50 -9.12 20.79
C ASN A 191 -33.60 -9.15 19.53
N LEU A 192 -33.58 -10.30 18.89
CA LEU A 192 -33.52 -10.38 17.44
C LEU A 192 -34.89 -10.81 16.95
N GLU A 193 -35.89 -9.94 17.04
CA GLU A 193 -37.15 -10.13 16.32
C GLU A 193 -37.29 -9.06 15.23
N GLN A 194 -37.31 -9.59 13.99
CA GLN A 194 -37.73 -9.04 12.69
C GLN A 194 -36.75 -8.24 11.90
#